data_a91b52e1ade3120c2e7da4d6c3c737ef
#
_entry.id   a91b52e1ade3120c2e7da4d6c3c737ef
#
_cell.length_a   1.000
_cell.length_b   1.000
_cell.length_c   1.000
_cell.angle_alpha   90.00
_cell.angle_beta   90.00
_cell.angle_gamma   90.00
#
_symmetry.space_group_name_H-M   'P 1'
#
loop_
_entity.id
_entity.type
_entity.pdbx_description
1 polymer ?
#
loop_
_entity_poly.entity_id
_entity_poly.type
_entity_poly.pdbx_seq_one_letter_code
_entity_poly.pdbx_strand_id
1 'polypeptide(L)'
;KLKIIPLSPLTIKYSSNDRNDEEKDDTYVAVITTEKNKKDEKNKWKKLVIDKGNIKDEARVGEIYIAGSTLRGLFRDRFLTISNEDNEYVNNLFGFSEGTEAKKSRFFIQDAFLSDEKLRQLFYINTKEALKQVTSLRAITPVDHFSSKAKVPLQYEYTMENFVTELTINNASIKDLQALYFLVRDSINKEIRIGNSKTRGFGLVKFEIEELK
;
A
#
# COMPACT_ATOMS: atom_id res chain seq x y z
N LYS A 1 -13.80 9.88 3.46
CA LYS A 1 -13.18 8.57 3.69
C LYS A 1 -13.22 7.74 2.42
N LEU A 2 -12.14 7.05 2.15
CA LEU A 2 -11.98 6.22 0.97
C LEU A 2 -11.69 4.78 1.40
N LYS A 3 -12.50 3.85 0.92
CA LYS A 3 -12.31 2.42 1.10
C LYS A 3 -11.59 1.82 -0.10
N ILE A 4 -10.65 0.95 0.16
CA ILE A 4 -9.83 0.24 -0.82
C ILE A 4 -10.19 -1.24 -0.72
N ILE A 5 -10.73 -1.79 -1.77
CA ILE A 5 -11.21 -3.17 -1.84
C ILE A 5 -10.31 -3.93 -2.81
N PRO A 6 -9.48 -4.88 -2.35
CA PRO A 6 -8.71 -5.74 -3.24
C PRO A 6 -9.64 -6.66 -4.04
N LEU A 7 -9.51 -6.61 -5.36
CA LEU A 7 -10.18 -7.53 -6.29
C LEU A 7 -9.27 -8.67 -6.74
N SER A 8 -7.97 -8.57 -6.44
CA SER A 8 -6.97 -9.62 -6.61
C SER A 8 -5.94 -9.53 -5.48
N PRO A 9 -5.13 -10.58 -5.29
CA PRO A 9 -4.11 -10.61 -4.24
C PRO A 9 -3.30 -9.32 -4.20
N LEU A 10 -3.26 -8.66 -3.05
CA LEU A 10 -2.54 -7.42 -2.84
C LEU A 10 -1.25 -7.69 -2.06
N THR A 11 -0.13 -7.30 -2.65
CA THR A 11 1.17 -7.36 -2.00
C THR A 11 1.92 -6.04 -2.19
N ILE A 12 2.47 -5.51 -1.10
CA ILE A 12 3.21 -4.26 -1.08
C ILE A 12 4.57 -4.55 -0.45
N LYS A 13 5.63 -4.42 -1.23
CA LYS A 13 6.99 -4.58 -0.71
C LYS A 13 7.34 -3.40 0.17
N TYR A 14 7.91 -3.74 1.29
CA TYR A 14 8.67 -2.79 2.09
C TYR A 14 10.12 -2.79 1.57
N SER A 15 10.67 -1.62 1.24
CA SER A 15 12.10 -1.51 0.97
C SER A 15 12.83 -1.28 2.29
N SER A 16 13.54 -2.29 2.79
CA SER A 16 14.56 -2.05 3.80
C SER A 16 15.73 -1.37 3.13
N ASN A 17 16.24 -0.27 3.72
CA ASN A 17 17.48 0.35 3.27
C ASN A 17 18.74 -0.47 3.67
N ASP A 18 18.57 -1.63 4.25
CA ASP A 18 19.66 -2.56 4.56
C ASP A 18 20.06 -3.31 3.30
N ARG A 19 20.95 -2.68 2.52
CA ARG A 19 21.55 -3.20 1.28
C ARG A 19 22.54 -4.36 1.50
N ASN A 20 22.61 -4.94 2.70
CA ASN A 20 23.63 -5.94 3.04
C ASN A 20 23.14 -7.39 3.04
N ASP A 21 21.86 -7.66 2.72
CA ASP A 21 21.37 -9.02 2.60
C ASP A 21 21.13 -9.35 1.11
N GLU A 22 22.14 -9.93 0.47
CA GLU A 22 22.14 -10.34 -0.95
C GLU A 22 21.20 -11.50 -1.31
N GLU A 23 20.33 -11.98 -0.44
CA GLU A 23 19.59 -13.21 -0.67
C GLU A 23 18.10 -13.20 -0.32
N LYS A 24 17.36 -12.09 -0.39
CA LYS A 24 15.92 -12.23 -0.06
C LYS A 24 15.00 -11.44 -0.98
N ASP A 25 14.49 -12.13 -2.00
CA ASP A 25 13.25 -11.78 -2.73
C ASP A 25 12.00 -12.03 -1.87
N ASP A 26 12.06 -11.71 -0.59
CA ASP A 26 10.91 -11.90 0.31
C ASP A 26 9.91 -10.77 0.11
N THR A 27 8.70 -11.15 -0.25
CA THR A 27 7.58 -10.23 -0.44
C THR A 27 6.98 -9.92 0.92
N TYR A 28 7.12 -8.70 1.38
CA TYR A 28 6.59 -8.28 2.68
C TYR A 28 5.28 -7.51 2.52
N VAL A 29 4.31 -7.85 3.31
CA VAL A 29 3.21 -6.94 3.62
C VAL A 29 3.78 -5.93 4.62
N ALA A 30 3.71 -4.64 4.30
CA ALA A 30 4.22 -3.62 5.20
C ALA A 30 3.39 -3.60 6.49
N VAL A 31 4.05 -3.75 7.63
CA VAL A 31 3.42 -3.76 8.94
C VAL A 31 3.97 -2.59 9.76
N ILE A 32 3.10 -1.73 10.27
CA ILE A 32 3.48 -0.70 11.25
C ILE A 32 3.37 -1.28 12.65
N THR A 33 4.42 -1.14 13.45
CA THR A 33 4.38 -1.43 14.87
C THR A 33 4.22 -0.16 15.67
N THR A 34 3.21 -0.13 16.54
CA THR A 34 3.10 0.88 17.60
C THR A 34 3.62 0.28 18.90
N GLU A 35 4.76 0.72 19.40
CA GLU A 35 5.16 0.42 20.76
C GLU A 35 4.28 1.18 21.75
N LYS A 36 3.23 0.53 22.26
CA LYS A 36 2.66 0.92 23.56
C LYS A 36 3.36 0.08 24.61
N ASN A 37 4.20 0.71 25.45
CA ASN A 37 4.83 0.22 26.65
C ASN A 37 6.32 -0.13 26.57
N LYS A 38 7.13 0.90 26.36
CA LYS A 38 8.32 1.17 27.19
C LYS A 38 8.53 2.68 27.15
N LYS A 39 8.71 3.27 28.30
CA LYS A 39 9.10 4.68 28.50
C LYS A 39 10.52 4.89 27.98
N ASP A 40 10.70 4.86 26.70
CA ASP A 40 11.87 5.35 26.03
C ASP A 40 11.46 6.52 25.17
N GLU A 41 12.03 7.66 25.43
CA GLU A 41 11.70 9.02 25.04
C GLU A 41 11.75 9.33 23.52
N LYS A 42 11.61 8.33 22.66
CA LYS A 42 11.52 8.53 21.22
C LYS A 42 10.47 7.58 20.64
N ASN A 43 9.29 8.10 20.33
CA ASN A 43 8.28 7.45 19.48
C ASN A 43 8.90 7.05 18.13
N LYS A 44 9.65 5.97 18.10
CA LYS A 44 10.14 5.39 16.85
C LYS A 44 9.17 4.31 16.42
N TRP A 45 8.51 4.54 15.31
CA TRP A 45 7.81 3.51 14.57
C TRP A 45 8.83 2.42 14.19
N LYS A 46 8.66 1.21 14.71
CA LYS A 46 9.48 0.06 14.34
C LYS A 46 8.70 -0.80 13.35
N LYS A 47 9.40 -1.25 12.34
CA LYS A 47 8.88 -2.02 11.24
C LYS A 47 8.98 -3.51 11.57
N LEU A 48 7.94 -4.26 11.29
CA LEU A 48 7.91 -5.70 11.42
C LEU A 48 8.34 -6.33 10.10
N VAL A 49 9.40 -7.10 10.13
CA VAL A 49 9.84 -7.91 8.99
C VAL A 49 9.30 -9.31 9.19
N ILE A 50 8.49 -9.79 8.26
CA ILE A 50 8.00 -11.15 8.22
C ILE A 50 8.93 -11.94 7.30
N ASP A 51 9.73 -12.82 7.88
CA ASP A 51 10.64 -13.70 7.15
C ASP A 51 9.95 -15.05 6.91
N LYS A 52 9.63 -15.36 5.62
CA LYS A 52 9.06 -16.65 5.18
C LYS A 52 7.88 -17.17 6.01
N GLY A 53 6.98 -16.28 6.41
CA GLY A 53 5.82 -16.62 7.26
C GLY A 53 6.17 -16.88 8.74
N ASN A 54 7.42 -16.70 9.15
CA ASN A 54 7.84 -16.74 10.53
C ASN A 54 8.09 -15.32 11.05
N ILE A 55 7.34 -14.94 12.07
CA ILE A 55 7.62 -13.72 12.82
C ILE A 55 8.78 -14.06 13.75
N LYS A 56 9.92 -13.35 13.63
CA LYS A 56 11.02 -13.47 14.57
C LYS A 56 10.52 -13.12 15.98
N ASP A 57 11.02 -13.80 17.01
CA ASP A 57 10.48 -13.75 18.38
C ASP A 57 10.43 -12.36 19.05
N GLU A 58 11.13 -11.38 18.48
CA GLU A 58 11.09 -9.99 18.92
C GLU A 58 10.07 -9.14 18.15
N ALA A 59 9.24 -9.75 17.30
CA ALA A 59 8.26 -9.07 16.50
C ALA A 59 7.20 -8.41 17.38
N ARG A 60 7.21 -7.11 17.38
CA ARG A 60 6.32 -6.26 18.18
C ARG A 60 5.00 -6.05 17.46
N VAL A 61 4.00 -5.67 18.21
CA VAL A 61 2.64 -5.43 17.74
C VAL A 61 2.63 -4.46 16.57
N GLY A 62 2.04 -4.88 15.45
CA GLY A 62 1.86 -4.02 14.28
C GLY A 62 0.70 -4.50 13.42
N GLU A 63 0.06 -3.57 12.70
CA GLU A 63 -0.99 -3.94 11.76
C GLU A 63 -0.49 -3.76 10.31
N ILE A 64 -1.04 -4.53 9.39
CA ILE A 64 -0.76 -4.33 7.96
C ILE A 64 -1.43 -3.05 7.47
N TYR A 65 -0.75 -2.32 6.59
CA TYR A 65 -1.23 -1.06 6.06
C TYR A 65 -0.74 -0.82 4.63
N ILE A 66 -1.43 0.07 3.93
CA ILE A 66 -0.95 0.62 2.68
C ILE A 66 -0.41 2.02 2.95
N ALA A 67 0.88 2.24 2.69
CA ALA A 67 1.50 3.54 2.93
C ALA A 67 0.81 4.64 2.11
N GLY A 68 0.51 5.77 2.74
CA GLY A 68 -0.07 6.94 2.08
C GLY A 68 0.80 7.46 0.94
N SER A 69 2.13 7.29 1.03
CA SER A 69 3.05 7.61 -0.06
C SER A 69 2.82 6.75 -1.31
N THR A 70 2.50 5.47 -1.14
CA THR A 70 2.15 4.55 -2.24
C THR A 70 0.84 4.97 -2.91
N LEU A 71 -0.16 5.29 -2.10
CA LEU A 71 -1.45 5.78 -2.60
C LEU A 71 -1.30 7.13 -3.30
N ARG A 72 -0.55 8.06 -2.69
CA ARG A 72 -0.29 9.38 -3.27
C ARG A 72 0.41 9.29 -4.63
N GLY A 73 1.41 8.40 -4.75
CA GLY A 73 2.08 8.15 -6.02
C GLY A 73 1.13 7.63 -7.09
N LEU A 74 0.27 6.66 -6.76
CA LEU A 74 -0.76 6.14 -7.64
C LEU A 74 -1.74 7.25 -8.08
N PHE A 75 -2.24 8.05 -7.14
CA PHE A 75 -3.20 9.12 -7.44
C PHE A 75 -2.57 10.18 -8.34
N ARG A 76 -1.31 10.58 -8.07
CA ARG A 76 -0.59 11.53 -8.91
C ARG A 76 -0.47 11.03 -10.36
N ASP A 77 -0.07 9.79 -10.55
CA ASP A 77 0.07 9.15 -11.86
C ASP A 77 -1.27 9.10 -12.61
N ARG A 78 -2.33 8.65 -11.95
CA ARG A 78 -3.66 8.60 -12.57
C ARG A 78 -4.25 9.98 -12.86
N PHE A 79 -4.07 10.97 -11.98
CA PHE A 79 -4.52 12.33 -12.23
C PHE A 79 -3.78 12.96 -13.41
N LEU A 80 -2.49 12.65 -13.59
CA LEU A 80 -1.74 13.07 -14.77
C LEU A 80 -2.35 12.49 -16.05
N THR A 81 -2.61 11.19 -16.08
CA THR A 81 -3.26 10.51 -17.21
C THR A 81 -4.66 11.08 -17.49
N ILE A 82 -5.50 11.25 -16.45
CA ILE A 82 -6.87 11.78 -16.57
C ILE A 82 -6.88 13.24 -17.10
N SER A 83 -5.87 14.03 -16.72
CA SER A 83 -5.75 15.42 -17.15
C SER A 83 -5.07 15.61 -18.51
N ASN A 84 -4.85 14.54 -19.28
CA ASN A 84 -4.08 14.55 -20.54
C ASN A 84 -2.66 15.12 -20.36
N GLU A 85 -1.96 14.62 -19.36
CA GLU A 85 -0.58 15.01 -19.02
C GLU A 85 -0.40 16.49 -18.64
N ASP A 86 -1.44 17.13 -18.11
CA ASP A 86 -1.37 18.48 -17.56
C ASP A 86 -0.51 18.52 -16.28
N ASN A 87 0.80 18.66 -16.48
CA ASN A 87 1.78 18.69 -15.39
C ASN A 87 1.56 19.91 -14.47
N GLU A 88 1.13 21.05 -15.00
CA GLU A 88 0.88 22.23 -14.18
C GLU A 88 -0.26 21.98 -13.20
N TYR A 89 -1.36 21.39 -13.65
CA TYR A 89 -2.47 20.99 -12.80
C TYR A 89 -2.03 20.01 -11.72
N VAL A 90 -1.32 18.94 -12.08
CA VAL A 90 -0.86 17.91 -11.14
C VAL A 90 0.12 18.48 -10.13
N ASN A 91 1.05 19.34 -10.57
CA ASN A 91 2.00 20.02 -9.67
C ASN A 91 1.29 21.00 -8.72
N ASN A 92 0.24 21.68 -9.19
CA ASN A 92 -0.60 22.52 -8.35
C ASN A 92 -1.32 21.74 -7.25
N LEU A 93 -1.77 20.51 -7.54
CA LEU A 93 -2.52 19.69 -6.62
C LEU A 93 -1.60 18.92 -5.66
N PHE A 94 -0.59 18.24 -6.20
CA PHE A 94 0.30 17.39 -5.42
C PHE A 94 1.54 18.11 -4.89
N GLY A 95 1.78 19.34 -5.30
CA GLY A 95 2.99 20.06 -4.96
C GLY A 95 4.21 19.59 -5.77
N PHE A 96 5.21 20.44 -5.82
CA PHE A 96 6.51 20.15 -6.42
C PHE A 96 7.62 20.97 -5.74
N SER A 97 8.85 20.53 -5.94
CA SER A 97 10.05 21.27 -5.55
C SER A 97 11.12 21.01 -6.59
N GLU A 98 11.51 22.05 -7.31
CA GLU A 98 12.53 21.99 -8.35
C GLU A 98 13.42 23.26 -8.29
N GLY A 99 14.70 23.06 -7.99
CA GLY A 99 15.62 24.17 -7.79
C GLY A 99 15.17 25.12 -6.68
N THR A 100 14.94 26.39 -7.05
CA THR A 100 14.45 27.44 -6.14
C THR A 100 12.92 27.54 -6.08
N GLU A 101 12.23 26.87 -6.99
CA GLU A 101 10.78 26.87 -7.05
C GLU A 101 10.18 25.73 -6.26
N ALA A 102 9.21 26.04 -5.41
CA ALA A 102 8.49 25.05 -4.65
C ALA A 102 7.02 25.44 -4.48
N LYS A 103 6.13 24.47 -4.60
CA LYS A 103 4.70 24.65 -4.38
C LYS A 103 4.19 23.62 -3.38
N LYS A 104 3.49 24.08 -2.34
CA LYS A 104 2.93 23.21 -1.30
C LYS A 104 1.78 22.36 -1.87
N SER A 105 1.73 21.09 -1.49
CA SER A 105 0.63 20.20 -1.83
C SER A 105 -0.70 20.67 -1.24
N ARG A 106 -1.78 20.53 -2.01
CA ARG A 106 -3.17 20.63 -1.55
C ARG A 106 -3.81 19.28 -1.33
N PHE A 107 -3.20 18.21 -1.85
CA PHE A 107 -3.67 16.83 -1.75
C PHE A 107 -2.95 16.11 -0.63
N PHE A 108 -3.71 15.55 0.30
CA PHE A 108 -3.21 14.79 1.44
C PHE A 108 -3.96 13.46 1.49
N ILE A 109 -3.22 12.38 1.72
CA ILE A 109 -3.78 11.05 1.92
C ILE A 109 -3.01 10.38 3.05
N GLN A 110 -3.74 9.78 3.97
CA GLN A 110 -3.18 9.08 5.11
C GLN A 110 -2.81 7.65 4.73
N ASP A 111 -2.08 6.96 5.60
CA ASP A 111 -1.90 5.52 5.50
C ASP A 111 -3.26 4.83 5.58
N ALA A 112 -3.46 3.81 4.76
CA ALA A 112 -4.70 3.03 4.77
C ALA A 112 -4.53 1.81 5.67
N PHE A 113 -5.43 1.67 6.64
CA PHE A 113 -5.47 0.58 7.59
C PHE A 113 -6.63 -0.36 7.30
N LEU A 114 -6.60 -1.56 7.89
CA LEU A 114 -7.70 -2.51 7.77
C LEU A 114 -9.04 -1.87 8.13
N SER A 115 -10.06 -2.14 7.33
CA SER A 115 -11.40 -1.61 7.59
C SER A 115 -12.13 -2.34 8.74
N ASP A 116 -11.75 -3.59 9.02
CA ASP A 116 -12.32 -4.38 10.11
C ASP A 116 -11.62 -4.07 11.44
N GLU A 117 -12.35 -3.40 12.33
CA GLU A 117 -11.88 -3.02 13.67
C GLU A 117 -11.49 -4.23 14.52
N LYS A 118 -12.18 -5.37 14.38
CA LYS A 118 -11.87 -6.58 15.16
C LYS A 118 -10.54 -7.19 14.74
N LEU A 119 -10.25 -7.20 13.43
CA LEU A 119 -8.96 -7.65 12.91
C LEU A 119 -7.85 -6.72 13.36
N ARG A 120 -8.09 -5.40 13.35
CA ARG A 120 -7.11 -4.42 13.87
C ARG A 120 -6.82 -4.66 15.35
N GLN A 121 -7.85 -4.84 16.18
CA GLN A 121 -7.68 -5.13 17.60
C GLN A 121 -6.90 -6.44 17.84
N LEU A 122 -7.11 -7.46 17.01
CA LEU A 122 -6.39 -8.72 17.11
C LEU A 122 -4.87 -8.55 16.94
N PHE A 123 -4.42 -7.60 16.09
CA PHE A 123 -2.99 -7.28 15.95
C PHE A 123 -2.37 -6.79 17.25
N TYR A 124 -3.11 -6.08 18.09
CA TYR A 124 -2.63 -5.59 19.39
C TYR A 124 -2.63 -6.69 20.47
N ILE A 125 -3.41 -7.75 20.28
CA ILE A 125 -3.50 -8.87 21.23
C ILE A 125 -2.54 -9.98 20.82
N ASN A 126 -2.59 -10.41 19.57
CA ASN A 126 -1.80 -11.50 19.03
C ASN A 126 -1.50 -11.30 17.54
N THR A 127 -0.36 -10.67 17.25
CA THR A 127 0.08 -10.36 15.87
C THR A 127 0.21 -11.62 15.00
N LYS A 128 0.71 -12.74 15.53
CA LYS A 128 0.87 -14.00 14.77
C LYS A 128 -0.48 -14.53 14.29
N GLU A 129 -1.46 -14.52 15.17
CA GLU A 129 -2.81 -14.99 14.83
C GLU A 129 -3.51 -14.05 13.86
N ALA A 130 -3.38 -12.73 14.08
CA ALA A 130 -3.92 -11.73 13.17
C ALA A 130 -3.34 -11.89 11.76
N LEU A 131 -2.03 -12.04 11.62
CA LEU A 131 -1.39 -12.24 10.32
C LEU A 131 -1.88 -13.50 9.61
N LYS A 132 -2.05 -14.63 10.33
CA LYS A 132 -2.60 -15.85 9.73
C LYS A 132 -4.02 -15.67 9.20
N GLN A 133 -4.82 -14.78 9.82
CA GLN A 133 -6.19 -14.52 9.38
C GLN A 133 -6.23 -13.58 8.18
N VAL A 134 -5.34 -12.59 8.11
CA VAL A 134 -5.39 -11.53 7.09
C VAL A 134 -4.44 -11.73 5.92
N THR A 135 -3.48 -12.66 6.03
CA THR A 135 -2.53 -12.94 4.96
C THR A 135 -2.58 -14.39 4.49
N SER A 136 -2.20 -14.60 3.26
CA SER A 136 -2.08 -15.93 2.64
C SER A 136 -0.82 -15.97 1.78
N LEU A 137 -0.31 -17.20 1.54
CA LEU A 137 0.87 -17.41 0.71
C LEU A 137 0.47 -17.96 -0.66
N ARG A 138 1.06 -17.41 -1.72
CA ARG A 138 0.96 -17.91 -3.09
C ARG A 138 2.35 -18.21 -3.63
N ALA A 139 2.58 -19.45 -4.04
CA ALA A 139 3.80 -19.84 -4.72
C ALA A 139 3.62 -19.72 -6.24
N ILE A 140 4.62 -19.14 -6.92
CA ILE A 140 4.72 -19.09 -8.38
C ILE A 140 6.04 -19.73 -8.74
N THR A 141 5.98 -20.82 -9.51
CA THR A 141 7.19 -21.53 -9.97
C THR A 141 7.56 -21.06 -11.36
N PRO A 142 8.65 -20.31 -11.53
CA PRO A 142 9.15 -19.97 -12.84
C PRO A 142 9.66 -21.25 -13.54
N VAL A 143 9.38 -21.38 -14.83
CA VAL A 143 9.91 -22.44 -15.67
C VAL A 143 11.01 -21.85 -16.54
N ASP A 144 12.14 -22.54 -16.60
CA ASP A 144 13.22 -22.17 -17.50
C ASP A 144 12.80 -22.46 -18.94
N HIS A 145 12.84 -21.45 -19.79
CA HIS A 145 12.34 -21.53 -21.16
C HIS A 145 13.14 -22.48 -22.04
N PHE A 146 14.44 -22.66 -21.77
CA PHE A 146 15.31 -23.49 -22.56
C PHE A 146 15.32 -24.94 -22.09
N SER A 147 15.42 -25.17 -20.80
CA SER A 147 15.51 -26.50 -20.21
C SER A 147 14.17 -27.11 -19.83
N SER A 148 13.09 -26.34 -19.87
CA SER A 148 11.75 -26.70 -19.38
C SER A 148 11.74 -27.17 -17.90
N LYS A 149 12.80 -26.87 -17.15
CA LYS A 149 12.91 -27.25 -15.75
C LYS A 149 12.29 -26.19 -14.87
N ALA A 150 11.58 -26.64 -13.85
CA ALA A 150 11.07 -25.75 -12.80
C ALA A 150 12.23 -25.14 -12.01
N LYS A 151 12.22 -23.82 -11.83
CA LYS A 151 13.13 -23.10 -10.91
C LYS A 151 12.57 -23.11 -9.49
N VAL A 152 13.33 -22.58 -8.54
CA VAL A 152 12.87 -22.45 -7.15
C VAL A 152 11.58 -21.62 -7.12
N PRO A 153 10.52 -22.09 -6.45
CA PRO A 153 9.28 -21.36 -6.33
C PRO A 153 9.47 -20.02 -5.60
N LEU A 154 8.95 -18.94 -6.20
CA LEU A 154 8.86 -17.66 -5.54
C LEU A 154 7.58 -17.62 -4.69
N GLN A 155 7.72 -17.36 -3.41
CA GLN A 155 6.59 -17.23 -2.51
C GLN A 155 6.22 -15.76 -2.36
N TYR A 156 4.93 -15.46 -2.48
CA TYR A 156 4.36 -14.15 -2.30
C TYR A 156 3.36 -14.19 -1.14
N GLU A 157 3.61 -13.39 -0.13
CA GLU A 157 2.60 -13.12 0.89
C GLU A 157 1.67 -12.02 0.38
N TYR A 158 0.37 -12.22 0.55
CA TYR A 158 -0.65 -11.28 0.06
C TYR A 158 -1.83 -11.20 1.02
N THR A 159 -2.60 -10.15 0.88
CA THR A 159 -3.89 -9.98 1.58
C THR A 159 -5.03 -9.72 0.58
N MET A 160 -6.24 -10.06 1.00
CA MET A 160 -7.50 -9.72 0.31
C MET A 160 -8.40 -8.84 1.18
N GLU A 161 -7.89 -8.37 2.32
CA GLU A 161 -8.63 -7.56 3.25
C GLU A 161 -8.86 -6.13 2.74
N ASN A 162 -9.96 -5.54 3.16
CA ASN A 162 -10.30 -4.16 2.83
C ASN A 162 -9.54 -3.17 3.71
N PHE A 163 -9.18 -2.03 3.12
CA PHE A 163 -8.50 -0.94 3.81
C PHE A 163 -9.32 0.34 3.74
N VAL A 164 -9.14 1.20 4.72
CA VAL A 164 -9.76 2.55 4.77
C VAL A 164 -8.69 3.59 5.01
N THR A 165 -8.78 4.70 4.29
CA THR A 165 -7.92 5.88 4.45
C THR A 165 -8.73 7.16 4.43
N GLU A 166 -8.13 8.24 4.91
CA GLU A 166 -8.68 9.59 4.76
C GLU A 166 -7.90 10.36 3.71
N LEU A 167 -8.65 10.96 2.79
CA LEU A 167 -8.14 11.81 1.73
C LEU A 167 -8.68 13.22 1.93
N THR A 168 -7.82 14.23 1.86
CA THR A 168 -8.18 15.63 1.98
C THR A 168 -7.63 16.41 0.80
N ILE A 169 -8.47 17.22 0.16
CA ILE A 169 -8.06 18.18 -0.86
C ILE A 169 -8.42 19.57 -0.35
N ASN A 170 -7.41 20.35 -0.02
CA ASN A 170 -7.61 21.73 0.41
C ASN A 170 -7.98 22.60 -0.78
N ASN A 171 -9.00 23.46 -0.60
CA ASN A 171 -9.54 24.33 -1.67
C ASN A 171 -9.83 23.52 -2.95
N ALA A 172 -10.62 22.44 -2.80
CA ALA A 172 -10.96 21.56 -3.91
C ALA A 172 -11.72 22.33 -5.02
N SER A 173 -11.25 22.21 -6.24
CA SER A 173 -11.92 22.72 -7.45
C SER A 173 -12.83 21.66 -8.05
N ILE A 174 -13.70 22.05 -8.96
CA ILE A 174 -14.53 21.12 -9.73
C ILE A 174 -13.64 20.15 -10.53
N LYS A 175 -12.51 20.61 -11.07
CA LYS A 175 -11.54 19.77 -11.78
C LYS A 175 -10.95 18.68 -10.87
N ASP A 176 -10.66 19.00 -9.61
CA ASP A 176 -10.15 18.02 -8.62
C ASP A 176 -11.18 16.94 -8.32
N LEU A 177 -12.46 17.33 -8.17
CA LEU A 177 -13.57 16.40 -7.94
C LEU A 177 -13.85 15.51 -9.17
N GLN A 178 -13.77 16.05 -10.36
CA GLN A 178 -13.89 15.29 -11.60
C GLN A 178 -12.76 14.27 -11.74
N ALA A 179 -11.51 14.66 -11.45
CA ALA A 179 -10.38 13.73 -11.48
C ALA A 179 -10.55 12.58 -10.45
N LEU A 180 -11.04 12.90 -9.24
CA LEU A 180 -11.35 11.89 -8.24
C LEU A 180 -12.49 10.95 -8.71
N TYR A 181 -13.52 11.49 -9.32
CA TYR A 181 -14.61 10.70 -9.90
C TYR A 181 -14.08 9.73 -10.98
N PHE A 182 -13.25 10.20 -11.90
CA PHE A 182 -12.67 9.34 -12.93
C PHE A 182 -11.76 8.27 -12.35
N LEU A 183 -10.98 8.59 -11.33
CA LEU A 183 -10.15 7.59 -10.64
C LEU A 183 -11.01 6.49 -10.00
N VAL A 184 -12.12 6.84 -9.34
CA VAL A 184 -13.05 5.85 -8.78
C VAL A 184 -13.69 5.02 -9.89
N ARG A 185 -14.16 5.64 -10.97
CA ARG A 185 -14.72 4.96 -12.15
C ARG A 185 -13.71 3.96 -12.75
N ASP A 186 -12.47 4.37 -12.94
CA ASP A 186 -11.41 3.52 -13.50
C ASP A 186 -11.09 2.33 -12.59
N SER A 187 -11.22 2.53 -11.27
CA SER A 187 -11.08 1.41 -10.32
C SER A 187 -12.22 0.40 -10.46
N ILE A 188 -13.45 0.86 -10.68
CA ILE A 188 -14.61 -0.01 -10.94
C ILE A 188 -14.43 -0.77 -12.26
N ASN A 189 -13.87 -0.13 -13.27
CA ASN A 189 -13.53 -0.73 -14.57
C ASN A 189 -12.33 -1.67 -14.52
N LYS A 190 -11.75 -1.92 -13.33
CA LYS A 190 -10.61 -2.82 -13.11
C LYS A 190 -9.31 -2.37 -13.78
N GLU A 191 -9.11 -1.08 -13.91
CA GLU A 191 -7.93 -0.48 -14.54
C GLU A 191 -6.84 -0.12 -13.52
N ILE A 192 -7.17 -0.10 -12.23
CA ILE A 192 -6.26 0.36 -11.18
C ILE A 192 -5.62 -0.80 -10.43
N ARG A 193 -4.28 -0.76 -10.35
CA ARG A 193 -3.49 -1.72 -9.62
C ARG A 193 -2.50 -1.03 -8.67
N ILE A 194 -2.41 -1.56 -7.45
CA ILE A 194 -1.49 -1.09 -6.39
C ILE A 194 -0.48 -2.18 -6.08
N GLY A 195 0.70 -1.78 -5.62
CA GLY A 195 1.71 -2.69 -5.09
C GLY A 195 2.54 -3.37 -6.17
N ASN A 196 3.05 -4.53 -5.84
CA ASN A 196 3.99 -5.29 -6.66
C ASN A 196 3.31 -6.36 -7.51
N SER A 197 4.09 -6.95 -8.44
CA SER A 197 3.67 -8.07 -9.28
C SER A 197 2.38 -7.81 -10.10
N LYS A 198 2.14 -6.55 -10.46
CA LYS A 198 0.95 -6.11 -11.23
C LYS A 198 0.76 -6.90 -12.52
N THR A 199 1.85 -7.23 -13.23
CA THR A 199 1.85 -8.03 -14.46
C THR A 199 1.54 -9.50 -14.23
N ARG A 200 1.59 -9.97 -12.97
CA ARG A 200 1.30 -11.36 -12.57
C ARG A 200 -0.09 -11.50 -11.94
N GLY A 201 -0.97 -10.53 -12.16
CA GLY A 201 -2.36 -10.56 -11.71
C GLY A 201 -2.58 -10.05 -10.29
N PHE A 202 -1.57 -9.44 -9.65
CA PHE A 202 -1.70 -8.88 -8.31
C PHE A 202 -2.16 -7.42 -8.33
N GLY A 203 -2.68 -6.97 -7.20
CA GLY A 203 -2.87 -5.56 -6.86
C GLY A 203 -4.07 -4.88 -7.50
N LEU A 204 -4.97 -5.62 -8.16
CA LEU A 204 -6.20 -5.02 -8.67
C LEU A 204 -7.08 -4.57 -7.50
N VAL A 205 -7.49 -3.31 -7.52
CA VAL A 205 -8.29 -2.72 -6.45
C VAL A 205 -9.47 -1.93 -6.98
N LYS A 206 -10.50 -1.82 -6.16
CA LYS A 206 -11.66 -0.94 -6.33
C LYS A 206 -11.65 0.10 -5.22
N PHE A 207 -11.95 1.34 -5.57
CA PHE A 207 -12.17 2.42 -4.60
C PHE A 207 -13.65 2.68 -4.40
N GLU A 208 -14.04 2.88 -3.15
CA GLU A 208 -15.38 3.31 -2.76
C GLU A 208 -15.28 4.53 -1.83
N ILE A 209 -16.07 5.56 -2.11
CA ILE A 209 -16.17 6.73 -1.24
C ILE A 209 -17.23 6.42 -0.18
N GLU A 210 -16.82 6.26 1.07
CA GLU A 210 -17.74 5.98 2.18
C GLU A 210 -18.35 7.27 2.75
N GLU A 211 -17.58 8.37 2.76
CA GLU A 211 -18.00 9.62 3.38
C GLU A 211 -17.35 10.81 2.67
N LEU A 212 -18.17 11.82 2.34
CA LEU A 212 -17.73 13.13 1.84
C LEU A 212 -18.09 14.20 2.88
N LYS A 213 -17.14 15.10 3.16
CA LYS A 213 -17.33 16.28 4.04
C LYS A 213 -16.92 17.53 3.33
#